data_5ed78c9fcffc3befeb8f4d1cccdbb869
#
_entry.id   5ed78c9fcffc3befeb8f4d1cccdbb869
#
_cell.length_a   1.000
_cell.length_b   1.000
_cell.length_c   1.000
_cell.angle_alpha   90.00
_cell.angle_beta   90.00
_cell.angle_gamma   90.00
#
_symmetry.space_group_name_H-M   'P 1'
#
loop_
_entity.id
_entity.type
_entity.pdbx_description
1 polymer ?
#
loop_
_entity_poly.entity_id
_entity_poly.type
_entity_poly.pdbx_seq_one_letter_code
_entity_poly.pdbx_strand_id
1 'polypeptide(L)'
;GIEDIIIVTGKHKRAIEDHFDNQKELEMVLENKGKADLLEKVLYSTDLANIFYVRQKEQKGLGHAIHTAKQFIGNEPFAVLLGDDIVESDTPAIKQLMDVYEETGHSVIGVQEVPESDTHRYGVIDPSAKEGSRYEVRQFVEKPKQGTAPSNLAIMGRYVLTPEIFDYLETQQEGAGNEIQLTDAIERMNSKQQVYAYDFEGNRYDVG
;
A
#
# COMPACT_ATOMS: atom_id res chain seq x y z
N GLY A 1 0.11 -16.33 5.41
CA GLY A 1 -0.15 -14.89 5.51
C GLY A 1 1.13 -14.09 5.34
N ILE A 2 1.05 -12.79 5.56
CA ILE A 2 2.22 -11.91 5.59
C ILE A 2 2.93 -12.13 6.93
N GLU A 3 4.21 -12.47 6.90
CA GLU A 3 5.02 -12.76 8.10
C GLU A 3 6.02 -11.64 8.37
N ASP A 4 6.59 -11.07 7.31
CA ASP A 4 7.58 -10.00 7.39
C ASP A 4 6.97 -8.68 6.90
N ILE A 5 7.12 -7.64 7.70
CA ILE A 5 6.64 -6.28 7.40
C ILE A 5 7.81 -5.31 7.42
N ILE A 6 7.95 -4.53 6.36
CA ILE A 6 8.91 -3.45 6.29
C ILE A 6 8.15 -2.12 6.40
N ILE A 7 8.36 -1.40 7.48
CA ILE A 7 7.79 -0.08 7.67
C ILE A 7 8.78 0.96 7.16
N VAL A 8 8.42 1.66 6.08
CA VAL A 8 9.19 2.80 5.59
C VAL A 8 8.80 4.03 6.38
N THR A 9 9.71 4.52 7.22
CA THR A 9 9.48 5.65 8.11
C THR A 9 10.20 6.90 7.65
N GLY A 10 9.80 8.05 8.21
CA GLY A 10 10.45 9.33 8.00
C GLY A 10 10.91 9.98 9.30
N LYS A 11 11.35 11.22 9.20
CA LYS A 11 11.71 12.03 10.36
C LYS A 11 10.49 12.24 11.28
N HIS A 12 10.69 12.16 12.61
CA HIS A 12 9.66 12.36 13.64
C HIS A 12 8.58 11.26 13.73
N LYS A 13 8.84 10.05 13.23
CA LYS A 13 7.90 8.91 13.27
C LYS A 13 8.28 7.83 14.29
N ARG A 14 9.11 8.14 15.32
CA ARG A 14 9.56 7.18 16.34
C ARG A 14 8.41 6.52 17.12
N ALA A 15 7.31 7.22 17.33
CA ALA A 15 6.16 6.64 18.02
C ALA A 15 5.59 5.39 17.34
N ILE A 16 5.80 5.23 16.03
CA ILE A 16 5.42 4.03 15.29
C ILE A 16 6.38 2.88 15.63
N GLU A 17 7.68 3.17 15.68
CA GLU A 17 8.72 2.20 16.05
C GLU A 17 8.48 1.73 17.49
N ASP A 18 8.34 2.67 18.43
CA ASP A 18 8.11 2.39 19.86
C ASP A 18 6.82 1.60 20.12
N HIS A 19 5.80 1.73 19.24
CA HIS A 19 4.52 1.04 19.40
C HIS A 19 4.61 -0.49 19.24
N PHE A 20 5.49 -0.95 18.37
CA PHE A 20 5.68 -2.37 18.08
C PHE A 20 6.82 -3.01 18.87
N ASP A 21 7.59 -2.21 19.60
CA ASP A 21 8.65 -2.70 20.47
C ASP A 21 8.11 -3.29 21.78
N ASN A 22 8.87 -4.23 22.37
CA ASN A 22 8.57 -4.82 23.67
C ASN A 22 8.55 -3.75 24.79
N GLN A 23 7.44 -3.65 25.48
CA GLN A 23 7.26 -2.73 26.61
C GLN A 23 7.38 -3.46 27.96
N LYS A 24 8.54 -4.08 28.23
CA LYS A 24 8.77 -4.96 29.38
C LYS A 24 8.35 -4.37 30.72
N GLU A 25 8.55 -3.07 30.91
CA GLU A 25 8.14 -2.40 32.17
C GLU A 25 6.61 -2.39 32.30
N LEU A 26 5.88 -2.09 31.22
CA LEU A 26 4.41 -2.12 31.21
C LEU A 26 3.89 -3.56 31.39
N GLU A 27 4.49 -4.51 30.69
CA GLU A 27 4.15 -5.94 30.78
C GLU A 27 4.27 -6.43 32.23
N MET A 28 5.39 -6.18 32.89
CA MET A 28 5.60 -6.54 34.30
C MET A 28 4.58 -5.87 35.23
N VAL A 29 4.25 -4.60 35.01
CA VAL A 29 3.25 -3.89 35.83
C VAL A 29 1.86 -4.50 35.64
N LEU A 30 1.48 -4.86 34.41
CA LEU A 30 0.19 -5.48 34.11
C LEU A 30 0.09 -6.88 34.72
N GLU A 31 1.17 -7.68 34.61
CA GLU A 31 1.27 -9.02 35.21
C GLU A 31 1.15 -8.95 36.75
N ASN A 32 1.93 -8.10 37.41
CA ASN A 32 1.90 -7.93 38.86
C ASN A 32 0.52 -7.42 39.36
N LYS A 33 -0.23 -6.71 38.55
CA LYS A 33 -1.59 -6.25 38.89
C LYS A 33 -2.70 -7.23 38.47
N GLY A 34 -2.36 -8.40 37.92
CA GLY A 34 -3.31 -9.39 37.45
C GLY A 34 -4.21 -8.93 36.29
N LYS A 35 -3.75 -7.95 35.49
CA LYS A 35 -4.51 -7.40 34.34
C LYS A 35 -4.22 -8.19 33.07
N ALA A 36 -4.60 -9.47 33.05
CA ALA A 36 -4.31 -10.40 31.95
C ALA A 36 -4.82 -9.91 30.59
N ASP A 37 -6.06 -9.40 30.53
CA ASP A 37 -6.68 -8.92 29.28
C ASP A 37 -5.92 -7.73 28.63
N LEU A 38 -5.33 -6.85 29.47
CA LEU A 38 -4.54 -5.74 28.98
C LEU A 38 -3.13 -6.19 28.58
N LEU A 39 -2.57 -7.14 29.30
CA LEU A 39 -1.27 -7.74 28.97
C LEU A 39 -1.34 -8.44 27.61
N GLU A 40 -2.38 -9.23 27.36
CA GLU A 40 -2.61 -9.90 26.06
C GLU A 40 -2.65 -8.89 24.91
N LYS A 41 -3.34 -7.75 25.07
CA LYS A 41 -3.39 -6.70 24.05
C LYS A 41 -2.02 -6.07 23.77
N VAL A 42 -1.19 -5.88 24.80
CA VAL A 42 0.17 -5.34 24.63
C VAL A 42 1.05 -6.35 23.89
N LEU A 43 1.03 -7.61 24.29
CA LEU A 43 1.81 -8.67 23.66
C LEU A 43 1.37 -8.93 22.21
N TYR A 44 0.08 -8.84 21.94
CA TYR A 44 -0.46 -9.03 20.58
C TYR A 44 0.19 -8.10 19.55
N SER A 45 0.37 -6.81 19.86
CA SER A 45 0.99 -5.87 18.93
C SER A 45 2.45 -6.18 18.65
N THR A 46 3.17 -6.72 19.66
CA THR A 46 4.60 -7.05 19.57
C THR A 46 4.84 -8.35 18.77
N ASP A 47 3.94 -9.33 18.93
CA ASP A 47 4.09 -10.67 18.34
C ASP A 47 3.36 -10.82 17.01
N LEU A 48 2.78 -9.73 16.45
CA LEU A 48 1.92 -9.76 15.28
C LEU A 48 2.67 -10.22 14.01
N ALA A 49 3.89 -9.75 13.81
CA ALA A 49 4.72 -10.04 12.66
C ALA A 49 6.19 -9.69 12.94
N ASN A 50 7.11 -10.14 12.08
CA ASN A 50 8.48 -9.64 12.07
C ASN A 50 8.50 -8.25 11.44
N ILE A 51 8.79 -7.22 12.23
CA ILE A 51 8.76 -5.84 11.75
C ILE A 51 10.18 -5.31 11.59
N PHE A 52 10.45 -4.79 10.41
CA PHE A 52 11.71 -4.14 10.04
C PHE A 52 11.44 -2.68 9.70
N TYR A 53 12.40 -1.81 9.99
CA TYR A 53 12.27 -0.38 9.73
C TYR A 53 13.31 0.08 8.73
N VAL A 54 12.84 0.81 7.70
CA VAL A 54 13.69 1.45 6.71
C VAL A 54 13.38 2.93 6.69
N ARG A 55 14.39 3.76 6.74
CA ARG A 55 14.20 5.20 6.79
C ARG A 55 14.34 5.86 5.43
N GLN A 56 13.26 6.47 4.97
CA GLN A 56 13.31 7.41 3.86
C GLN A 56 13.94 8.73 4.35
N LYS A 57 15.19 9.00 3.97
CA LYS A 57 15.93 10.18 4.44
C LYS A 57 15.39 11.49 3.87
N GLU A 58 14.90 11.46 2.64
CA GLU A 58 14.33 12.59 1.91
C GLU A 58 12.93 12.20 1.43
N GLN A 59 11.95 13.06 1.70
CA GLN A 59 10.57 12.83 1.25
C GLN A 59 10.44 13.22 -0.22
N LYS A 60 10.57 12.23 -1.11
CA LYS A 60 10.49 12.40 -2.57
C LYS A 60 9.29 11.69 -3.19
N GLY A 61 8.23 11.44 -2.41
CA GLY A 61 7.02 10.79 -2.84
C GLY A 61 6.96 9.29 -2.56
N LEU A 62 5.80 8.68 -2.85
CA LEU A 62 5.49 7.29 -2.55
C LEU A 62 6.37 6.32 -3.34
N GLY A 63 6.62 6.57 -4.62
CA GLY A 63 7.50 5.73 -5.43
C GLY A 63 8.91 5.65 -4.86
N HIS A 64 9.45 6.77 -4.37
CA HIS A 64 10.74 6.80 -3.70
C HIS A 64 10.72 6.05 -2.36
N ALA A 65 9.64 6.14 -1.58
CA ALA A 65 9.50 5.39 -0.34
C ALA A 65 9.58 3.87 -0.60
N ILE A 66 8.85 3.38 -1.60
CA ILE A 66 8.88 1.97 -2.00
C ILE A 66 10.26 1.56 -2.52
N HIS A 67 10.90 2.40 -3.35
CA HIS A 67 12.25 2.13 -3.85
C HIS A 67 13.28 2.01 -2.73
N THR A 68 13.10 2.73 -1.61
CA THR A 68 13.98 2.64 -0.43
C THR A 68 13.98 1.24 0.19
N ALA A 69 12.90 0.48 0.03
CA ALA A 69 12.77 -0.90 0.53
C ALA A 69 13.35 -1.97 -0.43
N LYS A 70 13.76 -1.63 -1.65
CA LYS A 70 14.22 -2.56 -2.71
C LYS A 70 15.18 -3.64 -2.21
N GLN A 71 16.19 -3.26 -1.43
CA GLN A 71 17.23 -4.20 -0.97
C GLN A 71 16.71 -5.24 0.02
N PHE A 72 15.62 -4.95 0.73
CA PHE A 72 15.01 -5.85 1.71
C PHE A 72 13.99 -6.78 1.07
N ILE A 73 13.29 -6.31 0.03
CA ILE A 73 12.29 -7.09 -0.71
C ILE A 73 12.96 -8.08 -1.65
N GLY A 74 14.10 -7.71 -2.21
CA GLY A 74 14.81 -8.58 -3.15
C GLY A 74 14.04 -8.77 -4.46
N ASN A 75 13.87 -10.02 -4.87
CA ASN A 75 13.23 -10.39 -6.15
C ASN A 75 11.92 -11.18 -5.93
N GLU A 76 11.15 -10.78 -4.92
CA GLU A 76 9.87 -11.40 -4.58
C GLU A 76 8.71 -10.43 -4.79
N PRO A 77 7.50 -10.93 -5.09
CA PRO A 77 6.29 -10.12 -5.07
C PRO A 77 6.02 -9.65 -3.64
N PHE A 78 5.48 -8.45 -3.51
CA PHE A 78 5.24 -7.85 -2.20
C PHE A 78 3.95 -7.03 -2.17
N ALA A 79 3.38 -6.93 -0.98
CA ALA A 79 2.22 -6.08 -0.72
C ALA A 79 2.66 -4.69 -0.27
N VAL A 80 1.93 -3.67 -0.69
CA VAL A 80 2.07 -2.29 -0.20
C VAL A 80 0.76 -1.84 0.41
N LEU A 81 0.84 -1.35 1.65
CA LEU A 81 -0.29 -0.79 2.39
C LEU A 81 0.09 0.63 2.84
N LEU A 82 -0.71 1.61 2.46
CA LEU A 82 -0.55 2.96 2.97
C LEU A 82 -1.15 3.04 4.38
N GLY A 83 -0.39 3.62 5.32
CA GLY A 83 -0.76 3.63 6.73
C GLY A 83 -1.89 4.61 7.08
N ASP A 84 -2.22 5.52 6.20
CA ASP A 84 -3.32 6.49 6.29
C ASP A 84 -4.64 5.98 5.70
N ASP A 85 -4.64 4.81 5.07
CA ASP A 85 -5.82 4.14 4.55
C ASP A 85 -6.19 2.93 5.42
N ILE A 86 -7.29 3.00 6.15
CA ILE A 86 -7.85 1.87 6.89
C ILE A 86 -8.99 1.27 6.08
N VAL A 87 -9.01 -0.05 5.94
CA VAL A 87 -10.11 -0.76 5.27
C VAL A 87 -10.69 -1.81 6.21
N GLU A 88 -11.99 -1.71 6.45
CA GLU A 88 -12.78 -2.68 7.20
C GLU A 88 -13.53 -3.58 6.22
N SER A 89 -13.32 -4.90 6.31
CA SER A 89 -13.87 -5.88 5.39
C SER A 89 -13.81 -7.27 6.00
N ASP A 90 -14.75 -8.16 5.67
CA ASP A 90 -14.76 -9.57 6.11
C ASP A 90 -13.53 -10.31 5.60
N THR A 91 -13.15 -10.09 4.33
CA THR A 91 -11.88 -10.54 3.76
C THR A 91 -10.97 -9.34 3.62
N PRO A 92 -9.80 -9.30 4.29
CA PRO A 92 -8.90 -8.15 4.19
C PRO A 92 -8.63 -7.75 2.74
N ALA A 93 -8.73 -6.45 2.42
CA ALA A 93 -8.56 -5.96 1.04
C ALA A 93 -7.27 -6.45 0.39
N ILE A 94 -6.16 -6.46 1.14
CA ILE A 94 -4.89 -6.97 0.60
C ILE A 94 -4.95 -8.47 0.27
N LYS A 95 -5.72 -9.28 1.02
CA LYS A 95 -5.91 -10.70 0.71
C LYS A 95 -6.69 -10.87 -0.59
N GLN A 96 -7.72 -10.05 -0.83
CA GLN A 96 -8.47 -10.06 -2.10
C GLN A 96 -7.53 -9.78 -3.29
N LEU A 97 -6.61 -8.81 -3.17
CA LEU A 97 -5.63 -8.53 -4.21
C LEU A 97 -4.61 -9.68 -4.38
N MET A 98 -4.18 -10.28 -3.28
CA MET A 98 -3.26 -11.43 -3.31
C MET A 98 -3.89 -12.61 -4.04
N ASP A 99 -5.18 -12.87 -3.88
CA ASP A 99 -5.89 -13.93 -4.59
C ASP A 99 -5.86 -13.70 -6.11
N VAL A 100 -6.06 -12.47 -6.56
CA VAL A 100 -5.94 -12.10 -7.98
C VAL A 100 -4.50 -12.27 -8.47
N TYR A 101 -3.52 -11.90 -7.66
CA TYR A 101 -2.11 -12.14 -7.99
C TYR A 101 -1.80 -13.63 -8.11
N GLU A 102 -2.27 -14.46 -7.20
CA GLU A 102 -2.08 -15.92 -7.24
C GLU A 102 -2.67 -16.55 -8.50
N GLU A 103 -3.80 -16.02 -8.99
CA GLU A 103 -4.42 -16.48 -10.24
C GLU A 103 -3.68 -16.02 -11.50
N THR A 104 -3.15 -14.80 -11.50
CA THR A 104 -2.69 -14.14 -12.72
C THR A 104 -1.16 -14.05 -12.86
N GLY A 105 -0.45 -14.04 -11.72
CA GLY A 105 0.99 -13.78 -11.66
C GLY A 105 1.39 -12.33 -11.98
N HIS A 106 0.41 -11.41 -12.05
CA HIS A 106 0.63 -10.00 -12.39
C HIS A 106 0.38 -9.07 -11.21
N SER A 107 1.00 -7.89 -11.24
CA SER A 107 0.73 -6.83 -10.25
C SER A 107 -0.76 -6.46 -10.22
N VAL A 108 -1.28 -6.21 -9.02
CA VAL A 108 -2.69 -5.89 -8.77
C VAL A 108 -2.78 -4.63 -7.93
N ILE A 109 -3.59 -3.68 -8.38
CA ILE A 109 -3.80 -2.38 -7.74
C ILE A 109 -5.22 -2.33 -7.18
N GLY A 110 -5.37 -2.03 -5.90
CA GLY A 110 -6.69 -1.85 -5.29
C GLY A 110 -7.34 -0.54 -5.73
N VAL A 111 -8.57 -0.62 -6.19
CA VAL A 111 -9.38 0.54 -6.60
C VAL A 111 -10.74 0.52 -5.93
N GLN A 112 -11.36 1.68 -5.82
CA GLN A 112 -12.78 1.85 -5.48
C GLN A 112 -13.35 3.06 -6.23
N GLU A 113 -14.67 3.08 -6.43
CA GLU A 113 -15.36 4.24 -7.00
C GLU A 113 -15.36 5.41 -6.01
N VAL A 114 -15.04 6.60 -6.53
CA VAL A 114 -15.14 7.86 -5.79
C VAL A 114 -16.03 8.84 -6.56
N PRO A 115 -16.59 9.87 -5.90
CA PRO A 115 -17.26 10.95 -6.61
C PRO A 115 -16.35 11.58 -7.67
N GLU A 116 -16.90 11.94 -8.83
CA GLU A 116 -16.15 12.59 -9.92
C GLU A 116 -15.39 13.84 -9.44
N SER A 117 -15.99 14.60 -8.52
CA SER A 117 -15.37 15.78 -7.91
C SER A 117 -14.05 15.49 -7.20
N ASP A 118 -13.83 14.27 -6.76
CA ASP A 118 -12.70 13.87 -5.91
C ASP A 118 -11.59 13.17 -6.69
N THR A 119 -11.84 12.78 -7.96
CA THR A 119 -10.89 12.04 -8.79
C THR A 119 -9.53 12.73 -8.93
N HIS A 120 -9.51 14.07 -8.90
CA HIS A 120 -8.29 14.87 -8.99
C HIS A 120 -7.32 14.70 -7.79
N ARG A 121 -7.77 14.05 -6.72
CA ARG A 121 -6.97 13.79 -5.51
C ARG A 121 -6.18 12.49 -5.57
N TYR A 122 -6.56 11.57 -6.47
CA TYR A 122 -6.08 10.20 -6.54
C TYR A 122 -5.41 9.88 -7.87
N GLY A 123 -4.63 8.81 -7.90
CA GLY A 123 -4.41 8.09 -9.14
C GLY A 123 -5.72 7.45 -9.60
N VAL A 124 -5.99 7.45 -10.90
CA VAL A 124 -7.24 6.93 -11.49
C VAL A 124 -6.89 5.98 -12.63
N ILE A 125 -7.67 4.92 -12.83
CA ILE A 125 -7.49 3.99 -13.93
C ILE A 125 -8.40 4.32 -15.12
N ASP A 126 -7.92 4.02 -16.34
CA ASP A 126 -8.75 3.88 -17.56
C ASP A 126 -8.96 2.37 -17.81
N PRO A 127 -10.12 1.80 -17.43
CA PRO A 127 -10.36 0.38 -17.61
C PRO A 127 -10.60 0.04 -19.08
N SER A 128 -9.99 -1.05 -19.57
CA SER A 128 -10.21 -1.56 -20.94
C SER A 128 -11.17 -2.73 -21.01
N ALA A 129 -11.16 -3.59 -20.00
CA ALA A 129 -12.07 -4.72 -19.86
C ALA A 129 -12.35 -5.00 -18.37
N LYS A 130 -13.46 -5.68 -18.08
CA LYS A 130 -13.89 -6.04 -16.73
C LYS A 130 -14.32 -7.50 -16.67
N GLU A 131 -13.80 -8.21 -15.67
CA GLU A 131 -14.24 -9.57 -15.32
C GLU A 131 -14.49 -9.66 -13.81
N GLY A 132 -15.76 -9.73 -13.41
CA GLY A 132 -16.12 -9.61 -11.99
C GLY A 132 -15.70 -8.26 -11.41
N SER A 133 -14.88 -8.27 -10.39
CA SER A 133 -14.27 -7.06 -9.79
C SER A 133 -12.86 -6.74 -10.31
N ARG A 134 -12.32 -7.58 -11.23
CA ARG A 134 -11.02 -7.38 -11.86
C ARG A 134 -11.14 -6.58 -13.14
N TYR A 135 -10.28 -5.60 -13.32
CA TYR A 135 -10.17 -4.77 -14.52
C TYR A 135 -8.80 -4.98 -15.19
N GLU A 136 -8.82 -5.10 -16.51
CA GLU A 136 -7.67 -4.79 -17.33
C GLU A 136 -7.57 -3.28 -17.47
N VAL A 137 -6.37 -2.74 -17.38
CA VAL A 137 -6.15 -1.29 -17.35
C VAL A 137 -5.42 -0.86 -18.62
N ARG A 138 -6.02 0.10 -19.33
CA ARG A 138 -5.40 0.74 -20.50
C ARG A 138 -4.36 1.76 -20.06
N GLN A 139 -4.67 2.54 -19.03
CA GLN A 139 -3.83 3.62 -18.55
C GLN A 139 -4.05 3.89 -17.06
N PHE A 140 -2.97 4.25 -16.36
CA PHE A 140 -2.97 4.81 -15.02
C PHE A 140 -2.65 6.30 -15.10
N VAL A 141 -3.46 7.15 -14.46
CA VAL A 141 -3.30 8.62 -14.50
C VAL A 141 -3.21 9.15 -13.09
N GLU A 142 -2.05 9.71 -12.72
CA GLU A 142 -1.87 10.33 -11.39
C GLU A 142 -2.49 11.71 -11.34
N LYS A 143 -3.40 11.92 -10.38
CA LYS A 143 -4.05 13.20 -10.07
C LYS A 143 -4.50 13.95 -11.33
N PRO A 144 -5.44 13.39 -12.11
CA PRO A 144 -5.93 14.05 -13.32
C PRO A 144 -6.51 15.43 -12.98
N LYS A 145 -6.45 16.35 -13.92
CA LYS A 145 -7.12 17.64 -13.74
C LYS A 145 -8.62 17.42 -13.51
N GLN A 146 -9.24 18.26 -12.70
CA GLN A 146 -10.67 18.15 -12.42
C GLN A 146 -11.48 18.09 -13.72
N GLY A 147 -12.38 17.11 -13.80
CA GLY A 147 -13.21 16.85 -14.98
C GLY A 147 -12.51 16.19 -16.17
N THR A 148 -11.25 15.73 -16.01
CA THR A 148 -10.50 15.01 -17.07
C THR A 148 -10.17 13.57 -16.71
N ALA A 149 -10.64 13.07 -15.57
CA ALA A 149 -10.40 11.70 -15.16
C ALA A 149 -11.03 10.71 -16.15
N PRO A 150 -10.31 9.65 -16.55
CA PRO A 150 -10.84 8.67 -17.51
C PRO A 150 -11.95 7.80 -16.93
N SER A 151 -12.04 7.71 -15.62
CA SER A 151 -13.12 7.02 -14.88
C SER A 151 -13.21 7.54 -13.45
N ASN A 152 -14.14 6.99 -12.67
CA ASN A 152 -14.27 7.25 -11.23
C ASN A 152 -13.56 6.20 -10.35
N LEU A 153 -12.83 5.26 -10.96
CA LEU A 153 -12.10 4.20 -10.27
C LEU A 153 -10.76 4.75 -9.78
N ALA A 154 -10.73 5.13 -8.52
CA ALA A 154 -9.56 5.71 -7.86
C ALA A 154 -8.70 4.62 -7.21
N ILE A 155 -7.40 4.80 -7.30
CA ILE A 155 -6.42 3.92 -6.66
C ILE A 155 -6.45 4.16 -5.16
N MET A 156 -6.64 3.08 -4.41
CA MET A 156 -6.58 3.06 -2.96
C MET A 156 -5.22 2.54 -2.50
N GLY A 157 -4.87 2.82 -1.27
CA GLY A 157 -3.57 2.51 -0.69
C GLY A 157 -3.26 1.01 -0.50
N ARG A 158 -3.66 0.16 -1.43
CA ARG A 158 -3.46 -1.30 -1.42
C ARG A 158 -2.95 -1.79 -2.75
N TYR A 159 -1.78 -2.45 -2.73
CA TYR A 159 -1.12 -2.95 -3.94
C TYR A 159 -0.50 -4.31 -3.68
N VAL A 160 -0.49 -5.16 -4.68
CA VAL A 160 0.42 -6.31 -4.79
C VAL A 160 1.28 -6.06 -6.02
N LEU A 161 2.57 -5.91 -5.82
CA LEU A 161 3.52 -5.54 -6.87
C LEU A 161 4.53 -6.67 -7.10
N THR A 162 4.88 -6.88 -8.36
CA THR A 162 5.99 -7.73 -8.72
C THR A 162 7.32 -6.93 -8.67
N PRO A 163 8.47 -7.58 -8.46
CA PRO A 163 9.75 -6.89 -8.24
C PRO A 163 10.20 -6.04 -9.43
N GLU A 164 9.68 -6.29 -10.63
CA GLU A 164 9.98 -5.51 -11.83
C GLU A 164 9.63 -4.02 -11.67
N ILE A 165 8.73 -3.67 -10.74
CA ILE A 165 8.41 -2.26 -10.45
C ILE A 165 9.65 -1.45 -10.07
N PHE A 166 10.66 -2.09 -9.47
CA PHE A 166 11.89 -1.41 -9.06
C PHE A 166 12.73 -0.90 -10.24
N ASP A 167 12.69 -1.57 -11.39
CA ASP A 167 13.38 -1.14 -12.60
C ASP A 167 12.78 0.16 -13.15
N TYR A 168 11.46 0.32 -12.98
CA TYR A 168 10.75 1.54 -13.36
C TYR A 168 10.97 2.65 -12.34
N LEU A 169 10.92 2.35 -11.03
CA LEU A 169 11.16 3.32 -9.97
C LEU A 169 12.58 3.89 -9.99
N GLU A 170 13.59 3.08 -10.32
CA GLU A 170 14.98 3.51 -10.37
C GLU A 170 15.22 4.61 -11.42
N THR A 171 14.46 4.59 -12.51
CA THR A 171 14.56 5.56 -13.62
C THR A 171 13.41 6.55 -13.67
N GLN A 172 12.51 6.52 -12.67
CA GLN A 172 11.33 7.38 -12.64
C GLN A 172 11.74 8.83 -12.40
N GLN A 173 11.20 9.71 -13.23
CA GLN A 173 11.34 11.17 -13.05
C GLN A 173 10.25 11.70 -12.12
N GLU A 174 10.49 12.87 -11.54
CA GLU A 174 9.49 13.57 -10.75
C GLU A 174 8.26 13.89 -11.60
N GLY A 175 7.09 13.60 -11.07
CA GLY A 175 5.79 13.82 -11.68
C GLY A 175 4.97 14.87 -10.94
N ALA A 176 3.69 14.61 -10.73
CA ALA A 176 2.79 15.48 -10.00
C ALA A 176 3.34 15.82 -8.60
N GLY A 177 3.35 17.12 -8.24
CA GLY A 177 3.85 17.60 -6.96
C GLY A 177 5.38 17.60 -6.81
N ASN A 178 6.14 17.43 -7.89
CA ASN A 178 7.61 17.24 -7.89
C ASN A 178 8.04 16.02 -7.06
N GLU A 179 7.24 14.98 -7.10
CA GLU A 179 7.45 13.72 -6.39
C GLU A 179 7.66 12.56 -7.36
N ILE A 180 8.37 11.53 -6.92
CA ILE A 180 8.46 10.25 -7.62
C ILE A 180 7.18 9.49 -7.32
N GLN A 181 6.24 9.54 -8.25
CA GLN A 181 4.92 8.94 -8.09
C GLN A 181 4.95 7.45 -8.43
N LEU A 182 4.32 6.64 -7.56
CA LEU A 182 4.17 5.20 -7.79
C LEU A 182 3.29 4.94 -9.01
N THR A 183 2.21 5.69 -9.18
CA THR A 183 1.27 5.54 -10.30
C THR A 183 1.96 5.70 -11.65
N ASP A 184 2.90 6.64 -11.77
CA ASP A 184 3.66 6.85 -13.01
C ASP A 184 4.58 5.66 -13.33
N ALA A 185 5.19 5.07 -12.31
CA ALA A 185 6.01 3.86 -12.47
C ALA A 185 5.15 2.65 -12.85
N ILE A 186 3.96 2.52 -12.26
CA ILE A 186 2.97 1.48 -12.60
C ILE A 186 2.51 1.64 -14.05
N GLU A 187 2.24 2.86 -14.52
CA GLU A 187 1.85 3.13 -15.90
C GLU A 187 2.94 2.68 -16.88
N ARG A 188 4.20 3.00 -16.59
CA ARG A 188 5.33 2.55 -17.41
C ARG A 188 5.47 1.04 -17.41
N MET A 189 5.25 0.39 -16.28
CA MET A 189 5.24 -1.07 -16.17
C MET A 189 4.09 -1.66 -16.97
N ASN A 190 2.87 -1.12 -16.87
CA ASN A 190 1.68 -1.57 -17.58
C ASN A 190 1.86 -1.51 -19.11
N SER A 191 2.67 -0.59 -19.61
CA SER A 191 2.99 -0.51 -21.05
C SER A 191 3.80 -1.70 -21.58
N LYS A 192 4.39 -2.54 -20.70
CA LYS A 192 5.25 -3.67 -21.03
C LYS A 192 4.71 -5.01 -20.57
N GLN A 193 4.01 -5.01 -19.44
CA GLN A 193 3.38 -6.19 -18.87
C GLN A 193 2.05 -5.80 -18.23
N GLN A 194 1.05 -6.67 -18.31
CA GLN A 194 -0.27 -6.38 -17.77
C GLN A 194 -0.20 -6.07 -16.27
N VAL A 195 -0.88 -5.00 -15.85
CA VAL A 195 -1.20 -4.70 -14.46
C VAL A 195 -2.71 -4.70 -14.32
N TYR A 196 -3.23 -5.43 -13.35
CA TYR A 196 -4.67 -5.47 -13.08
C TYR A 196 -5.05 -4.44 -12.02
N ALA A 197 -6.28 -3.95 -12.09
CA ALA A 197 -6.92 -3.29 -10.97
C ALA A 197 -8.03 -4.18 -10.43
N TYR A 198 -8.25 -4.11 -9.13
CA TYR A 198 -9.29 -4.88 -8.44
C TYR A 198 -10.12 -3.97 -7.55
N ASP A 199 -11.43 -3.93 -7.83
CA ASP A 199 -12.42 -3.22 -7.02
C ASP A 199 -12.75 -4.07 -5.78
N PHE A 200 -11.99 -3.83 -4.71
CA PHE A 200 -12.07 -4.64 -3.51
C PHE A 200 -13.30 -4.29 -2.65
N GLU A 201 -13.83 -5.29 -1.98
CA GLU A 201 -14.92 -5.14 -1.03
C GLU A 201 -14.38 -4.62 0.31
N GLY A 202 -15.09 -3.63 0.88
CA GLY A 202 -14.79 -3.08 2.19
C GLY A 202 -15.06 -1.57 2.31
N ASN A 203 -15.16 -1.12 3.54
CA ASN A 203 -15.32 0.29 3.86
C ASN A 203 -13.94 0.91 4.09
N ARG A 204 -13.60 1.92 3.28
CA ARG A 204 -12.35 2.67 3.41
C ARG A 204 -12.54 3.90 4.30
N TYR A 205 -11.56 4.13 5.16
CA TYR A 205 -11.45 5.31 6.01
C TYR A 205 -10.10 5.96 5.75
N ASP A 206 -10.12 7.18 5.23
CA ASP A 206 -8.94 8.04 5.06
C ASP A 206 -8.69 8.76 6.38
N VAL A 207 -7.55 8.50 7.02
CA VAL A 207 -7.17 9.04 8.34
C VAL A 207 -5.92 9.92 8.28
N GLY A 208 -5.47 10.27 7.07
CA GLY A 208 -4.30 11.10 6.78
C GLY A 208 -4.58 12.57 6.54
#